data_82e37ba936621a3b4ab58875628a326a
#
_entry.id   82e37ba936621a3b4ab58875628a326a
#
_cell.length_a   1.000
_cell.length_b   1.000
_cell.length_c   1.000
_cell.angle_alpha   90.00
_cell.angle_beta   90.00
_cell.angle_gamma   90.00
#
_symmetry.space_group_name_H-M   'P 1'
#
loop_
_entity.id
_entity.type
_entity.pdbx_description
1 polymer ?
#
loop_
_entity_poly.entity_id
_entity_poly.type
_entity_poly.pdbx_seq_one_letter_code
_entity_poly.pdbx_strand_id
1 'polypeptide(L)'
;MKRNINHIIAAMGMALGVLSLSSCIEETYPKNEAVPGQISSSSKSLEYLANSLPSFLTTWNTYGGSDYTQDWGYPCQMYMRDLLCEDFPMSDNGYNYWSYTEDGSSLRYAYYYPFYYYYAFIKNANNVISTTKSSVEGGNKSALPYLGQGYGYRAMLYLDLYRLYEYRKTGVASLDDAADKAGVYGLTVPIVKETTSKTELGNNPSAPFYTMYRFIMNDLNMAEEALDGYSRSNKAFMDKSVIYGLKTRLWLAMASRFEQSADDLAKQIEADKNEDGYGKLGITSANDCFAKAAEYAQKAIQADTYKPLTEAEWSDTNTGFNTANDSWMFGTLVNSKEQINTSPWYTFWGWM
;
A
#
# COMPACT_ATOMS: atom_id res chain seq x y z
N MET A 1 0.48 22.87 75.27
CA MET A 1 -0.06 23.58 74.08
C MET A 1 0.94 23.79 72.97
N LYS A 2 2.19 24.16 73.23
CA LYS A 2 3.19 24.39 72.11
C LYS A 2 3.54 23.16 71.20
N ARG A 3 3.42 21.93 71.75
CA ARG A 3 3.82 20.72 71.05
C ARG A 3 2.82 20.29 69.95
N ASN A 4 1.54 20.61 70.13
CA ASN A 4 0.48 20.27 69.21
C ASN A 4 0.42 21.24 67.95
N ILE A 5 0.89 22.50 68.11
CA ILE A 5 0.93 23.51 67.06
C ILE A 5 1.97 23.13 66.01
N ASN A 6 3.12 22.59 66.40
CA ASN A 6 4.18 22.17 65.51
C ASN A 6 3.75 20.98 64.63
N HIS A 7 2.93 20.08 65.11
CA HIS A 7 2.40 18.97 64.32
C HIS A 7 1.33 19.42 63.32
N ILE A 8 0.54 20.43 63.65
CA ILE A 8 -0.47 21.01 62.74
C ILE A 8 0.22 21.81 61.64
N ILE A 9 1.28 22.56 61.93
CA ILE A 9 2.06 23.31 60.93
C ILE A 9 2.82 22.36 60.02
N ALA A 10 3.38 21.26 60.51
CA ALA A 10 4.02 20.22 59.71
C ALA A 10 3.01 19.47 58.80
N ALA A 11 1.82 19.18 59.29
CA ALA A 11 0.75 18.56 58.51
C ALA A 11 0.20 19.49 57.39
N MET A 12 0.03 20.78 57.69
CA MET A 12 -0.35 21.77 56.67
C MET A 12 0.76 22.00 55.63
N GLY A 13 2.03 21.99 56.02
CA GLY A 13 3.17 22.09 55.10
C GLY A 13 3.27 20.89 54.15
N MET A 14 3.00 19.66 54.64
CA MET A 14 2.94 18.47 53.78
C MET A 14 1.71 18.46 52.86
N ALA A 15 0.55 18.93 53.34
CA ALA A 15 -0.66 19.01 52.47
C ALA A 15 -0.51 20.06 51.34
N LEU A 16 0.15 21.19 51.61
CA LEU A 16 0.47 22.20 50.59
C LEU A 16 1.55 21.72 49.61
N GLY A 17 2.52 20.91 50.06
CA GLY A 17 3.54 20.33 49.18
C GLY A 17 3.01 19.26 48.23
N VAL A 18 1.95 18.55 48.58
CA VAL A 18 1.30 17.54 47.74
C VAL A 18 0.40 18.19 46.68
N LEU A 19 -0.17 19.37 46.98
CA LEU A 19 -0.98 20.12 45.99
C LEU A 19 -0.17 20.85 44.92
N SER A 20 1.13 21.08 45.16
CA SER A 20 2.03 21.68 44.15
C SER A 20 2.68 20.68 43.18
N LEU A 21 2.45 19.37 43.37
CA LEU A 21 2.92 18.33 42.46
C LEU A 21 1.94 17.99 41.34
N SER A 22 0.77 18.62 41.29
CA SER A 22 -0.04 18.67 40.08
C SER A 22 0.50 19.74 39.12
N SER A 23 1.81 19.71 38.88
CA SER A 23 2.38 20.35 37.71
C SER A 23 1.73 19.65 36.51
N CYS A 24 0.85 20.34 35.81
CA CYS A 24 0.51 19.97 34.48
C CYS A 24 1.84 19.78 33.75
N ILE A 25 2.23 18.54 33.50
CA ILE A 25 3.19 18.21 32.47
C ILE A 25 2.44 18.58 31.19
N GLU A 26 2.50 19.84 30.80
CA GLU A 26 2.15 20.20 29.42
C GLU A 26 3.09 19.36 28.55
N GLU A 27 2.51 18.46 27.77
CA GLU A 27 3.25 17.77 26.74
C GLU A 27 3.89 18.85 25.86
N THR A 28 5.19 19.04 26.01
CA THR A 28 5.96 19.94 25.18
C THR A 28 6.14 19.27 23.82
N TYR A 29 5.26 19.60 22.93
CA TYR A 29 5.37 19.14 21.54
C TYR A 29 6.55 19.82 20.84
N PRO A 30 7.30 19.10 19.98
CA PRO A 30 8.32 19.70 19.14
C PRO A 30 7.70 20.85 18.34
N LYS A 31 8.33 22.02 18.35
CA LYS A 31 7.81 23.20 17.63
C LYS A 31 7.83 23.06 16.11
N ASN A 32 8.59 22.08 15.61
CA ASN A 32 8.84 21.88 14.18
C ASN A 32 8.23 20.58 13.62
N GLU A 33 7.54 19.79 14.45
CA GLU A 33 6.90 18.54 14.04
C GLU A 33 5.47 18.48 14.54
N ALA A 34 4.55 18.11 13.66
CA ALA A 34 3.16 17.89 14.04
C ALA A 34 3.01 16.53 14.73
N VAL A 35 2.43 16.51 15.92
CA VAL A 35 2.16 15.25 16.63
C VAL A 35 0.82 14.65 16.21
N PRO A 36 0.64 13.33 16.32
CA PRO A 36 -0.56 12.63 15.86
C PRO A 36 -1.87 13.25 16.35
N GLY A 37 -1.95 13.70 17.61
CA GLY A 37 -3.13 14.35 18.18
C GLY A 37 -3.47 15.71 17.54
N GLN A 38 -2.48 16.46 17.08
CA GLN A 38 -2.70 17.72 16.35
C GLN A 38 -3.16 17.47 14.93
N ILE A 39 -2.63 16.42 14.29
CA ILE A 39 -3.02 16.03 12.93
C ILE A 39 -4.46 15.53 12.91
N SER A 40 -4.85 14.67 13.85
CA SER A 40 -6.20 14.09 13.91
C SER A 40 -7.31 15.09 14.21
N SER A 41 -6.99 16.25 14.79
CA SER A 41 -7.96 17.28 15.19
C SER A 41 -8.38 18.23 14.07
N SER A 42 -7.68 18.27 12.93
CA SER A 42 -7.92 19.19 11.84
C SER A 42 -8.13 18.48 10.50
N SER A 43 -9.25 18.73 9.84
CA SER A 43 -9.54 18.17 8.50
C SER A 43 -8.46 18.53 7.48
N LYS A 44 -7.89 19.74 7.56
CA LYS A 44 -6.82 20.17 6.67
C LYS A 44 -5.50 19.43 6.92
N SER A 45 -5.21 19.11 8.18
CA SER A 45 -4.03 18.32 8.54
C SER A 45 -4.19 16.87 8.06
N LEU A 46 -5.39 16.31 8.13
CA LEU A 46 -5.70 14.97 7.59
C LEU A 46 -5.60 14.93 6.06
N GLU A 47 -6.03 15.99 5.38
CA GLU A 47 -5.83 16.12 3.93
C GLU A 47 -4.33 16.13 3.56
N TYR A 48 -3.50 16.91 4.26
CA TYR A 48 -2.06 16.92 4.04
C TYR A 48 -1.42 15.56 4.34
N LEU A 49 -1.88 14.86 5.37
CA LEU A 49 -1.43 13.52 5.66
C LEU A 49 -1.80 12.54 4.52
N ALA A 50 -3.04 12.59 4.03
CA ALA A 50 -3.49 11.76 2.92
C ALA A 50 -2.75 12.05 1.60
N ASN A 51 -2.34 13.32 1.37
CA ASN A 51 -1.53 13.71 0.22
C ASN A 51 -0.15 13.04 0.21
N SER A 52 0.33 12.51 1.35
CA SER A 52 1.55 11.73 1.39
C SER A 52 1.46 10.43 0.57
N LEU A 53 0.26 9.88 0.37
CA LEU A 53 0.05 8.67 -0.42
C LEU A 53 0.37 8.87 -1.91
N PRO A 54 -0.30 9.80 -2.64
CA PRO A 54 0.07 10.08 -4.02
C PRO A 54 1.51 10.62 -4.15
N SER A 55 2.00 11.39 -3.16
CA SER A 55 3.39 11.86 -3.18
C SER A 55 4.39 10.71 -3.08
N PHE A 56 4.05 9.63 -2.40
CA PHE A 56 4.93 8.45 -2.30
C PHE A 56 5.07 7.72 -3.64
N LEU A 57 4.12 7.86 -4.56
CA LEU A 57 4.25 7.31 -5.92
C LEU A 57 5.45 7.89 -6.67
N THR A 58 5.85 9.12 -6.36
CA THR A 58 6.98 9.83 -6.99
C THR A 58 8.19 9.95 -6.07
N THR A 59 8.14 9.37 -4.86
CA THR A 59 9.26 9.40 -3.92
C THR A 59 10.41 8.57 -4.45
N TRP A 60 11.57 9.17 -4.49
CA TRP A 60 12.83 8.54 -4.88
C TRP A 60 13.76 8.41 -3.67
N ASN A 61 14.81 7.57 -3.81
CA ASN A 61 15.83 7.39 -2.80
C ASN A 61 15.27 6.96 -1.43
N THR A 62 14.30 6.05 -1.46
CA THR A 62 13.72 5.47 -0.24
C THR A 62 14.69 4.56 0.49
N TYR A 63 15.74 4.11 -0.21
CA TYR A 63 16.74 3.18 0.28
C TYR A 63 18.03 3.89 0.73
N GLY A 64 17.96 4.77 1.69
CA GLY A 64 19.13 5.22 2.44
C GLY A 64 20.15 6.12 1.73
N GLY A 65 19.73 6.97 0.81
CA GLY A 65 20.57 8.07 0.33
C GLY A 65 21.48 7.72 -0.84
N SER A 66 21.14 6.75 -1.67
CA SER A 66 21.93 6.35 -2.82
C SER A 66 21.16 6.50 -4.14
N ASP A 67 21.86 6.92 -5.19
CA ASP A 67 21.32 7.11 -6.54
C ASP A 67 21.10 5.77 -7.27
N TYR A 68 20.33 4.86 -6.66
CA TYR A 68 20.03 3.60 -7.31
C TYR A 68 18.91 3.78 -8.34
N THR A 69 19.12 3.26 -9.54
CA THR A 69 18.17 3.35 -10.65
C THR A 69 16.80 2.73 -10.35
N GLN A 70 16.74 1.78 -9.44
CA GLN A 70 15.52 1.09 -9.02
C GLN A 70 14.75 1.81 -7.91
N ASP A 71 15.23 2.94 -7.43
CA ASP A 71 14.61 3.69 -6.32
C ASP A 71 14.01 5.03 -6.78
N TRP A 72 13.21 4.99 -7.85
CA TRP A 72 12.59 6.17 -8.47
C TRP A 72 11.07 6.12 -8.47
N GLY A 73 10.51 5.70 -7.37
CA GLY A 73 9.07 5.69 -7.16
C GLY A 73 8.34 4.52 -7.81
N TYR A 74 7.03 4.60 -7.80
CA TYR A 74 6.15 3.53 -8.28
C TYR A 74 6.29 3.23 -9.79
N PRO A 75 6.47 4.22 -10.70
CA PRO A 75 6.71 3.92 -12.12
C PRO A 75 7.91 3.01 -12.35
N CYS A 76 8.97 3.18 -11.56
CA CYS A 76 10.13 2.31 -11.61
C CYS A 76 9.79 0.86 -11.21
N GLN A 77 8.95 0.68 -10.19
CA GLN A 77 8.48 -0.66 -9.78
C GLN A 77 7.63 -1.32 -10.86
N MET A 78 6.81 -0.54 -11.59
CA MET A 78 6.05 -1.05 -12.74
C MET A 78 6.98 -1.49 -13.87
N TYR A 79 7.96 -0.67 -14.21
CA TYR A 79 8.94 -0.98 -15.24
C TYR A 79 9.76 -2.24 -14.92
N MET A 80 10.20 -2.41 -13.67
CA MET A 80 10.88 -3.63 -13.25
C MET A 80 10.01 -4.89 -13.41
N ARG A 81 8.70 -4.79 -13.19
CA ARG A 81 7.78 -5.92 -13.42
C ARG A 81 7.70 -6.30 -14.90
N ASP A 82 7.67 -5.31 -15.79
CA ASP A 82 7.63 -5.54 -17.22
C ASP A 82 8.93 -6.21 -17.70
N LEU A 83 10.09 -5.80 -17.15
CA LEU A 83 11.38 -6.46 -17.40
C LEU A 83 11.40 -7.92 -16.94
N LEU A 84 10.89 -8.19 -15.71
CA LEU A 84 10.85 -9.54 -15.14
C LEU A 84 9.86 -10.47 -15.88
N CYS A 85 8.92 -9.93 -16.63
CA CYS A 85 7.97 -10.70 -17.46
C CYS A 85 8.45 -10.87 -18.90
N GLU A 86 9.62 -10.37 -19.25
CA GLU A 86 10.17 -10.35 -20.64
C GLU A 86 9.30 -9.57 -21.64
N ASP A 87 8.32 -8.80 -21.16
CA ASP A 87 7.49 -7.94 -22.01
C ASP A 87 8.28 -6.74 -22.58
N PHE A 88 9.42 -6.43 -21.95
CA PHE A 88 10.29 -5.34 -22.33
C PHE A 88 11.76 -5.77 -22.33
N PRO A 89 12.24 -6.42 -23.40
CA PRO A 89 13.61 -6.92 -23.45
C PRO A 89 14.63 -5.78 -23.48
N MET A 90 15.71 -5.95 -22.71
CA MET A 90 16.81 -5.00 -22.63
C MET A 90 18.07 -5.57 -23.28
N SER A 91 18.77 -4.76 -24.08
CA SER A 91 20.10 -5.14 -24.53
C SER A 91 21.13 -4.92 -23.44
N ASP A 92 21.95 -5.93 -23.16
CA ASP A 92 23.09 -5.78 -22.25
C ASP A 92 24.19 -4.95 -22.94
N ASN A 93 24.42 -3.74 -22.42
CA ASN A 93 25.51 -2.87 -22.87
C ASN A 93 26.64 -2.78 -21.85
N GLY A 94 26.65 -3.67 -20.84
CA GLY A 94 27.67 -3.76 -19.80
C GLY A 94 27.60 -2.67 -18.72
N TYR A 95 26.67 -1.77 -18.80
CA TYR A 95 26.51 -0.67 -17.83
C TYR A 95 25.05 -0.45 -17.41
N ASN A 96 24.19 -1.37 -17.76
CA ASN A 96 22.75 -1.24 -17.57
C ASN A 96 22.29 -2.05 -16.36
N TYR A 97 21.96 -1.36 -15.27
CA TYR A 97 21.39 -2.00 -14.07
C TYR A 97 20.04 -2.71 -14.33
N TRP A 98 19.35 -2.36 -15.41
CA TRP A 98 18.10 -3.00 -15.80
C TRP A 98 18.32 -4.40 -16.36
N SER A 99 19.41 -4.65 -17.08
CA SER A 99 19.75 -6.00 -17.54
C SER A 99 19.99 -6.96 -16.36
N TYR A 100 20.57 -6.47 -15.26
CA TYR A 100 20.71 -7.27 -14.04
C TYR A 100 19.38 -7.56 -13.35
N THR A 101 18.35 -6.76 -13.61
CA THR A 101 16.99 -7.01 -13.11
C THR A 101 16.31 -8.05 -13.97
N GLU A 102 16.42 -7.95 -15.30
CA GLU A 102 15.82 -8.84 -16.28
C GLU A 102 16.32 -10.29 -16.12
N ASP A 103 17.63 -10.49 -16.02
CA ASP A 103 18.24 -11.83 -15.91
C ASP A 103 18.22 -12.40 -14.48
N GLY A 104 17.75 -11.62 -13.50
CA GLY A 104 17.72 -12.01 -12.09
C GLY A 104 19.10 -12.23 -11.48
N SER A 105 20.19 -11.82 -12.17
CA SER A 105 21.58 -12.03 -11.70
C SER A 105 21.88 -11.24 -10.42
N SER A 106 21.12 -10.18 -10.14
CA SER A 106 21.21 -9.40 -8.92
C SER A 106 19.95 -9.49 -8.07
N LEU A 107 19.94 -10.38 -7.08
CA LEU A 107 18.88 -10.47 -6.08
C LEU A 107 18.59 -9.14 -5.38
N ARG A 108 19.58 -8.27 -5.30
CA ARG A 108 19.45 -6.97 -4.66
C ARG A 108 18.51 -6.06 -5.45
N TYR A 109 18.67 -5.99 -6.77
CA TYR A 109 17.89 -5.12 -7.62
C TYR A 109 16.49 -5.69 -7.89
N ALA A 110 16.40 -6.97 -8.21
CA ALA A 110 15.13 -7.60 -8.57
C ALA A 110 14.20 -7.83 -7.36
N TYR A 111 14.75 -8.06 -6.15
CA TYR A 111 13.96 -8.51 -5.02
C TYR A 111 14.07 -7.61 -3.78
N TYR A 112 15.27 -7.15 -3.41
CA TYR A 112 15.46 -6.42 -2.16
C TYR A 112 14.93 -4.98 -2.22
N TYR A 113 15.25 -4.21 -3.26
CA TYR A 113 14.77 -2.82 -3.38
C TYR A 113 13.27 -2.70 -3.56
N PRO A 114 12.61 -3.50 -4.42
CA PRO A 114 11.16 -3.49 -4.47
C PRO A 114 10.53 -3.81 -3.11
N PHE A 115 11.02 -4.84 -2.40
CA PHE A 115 10.52 -5.17 -1.07
C PHE A 115 10.61 -3.98 -0.11
N TYR A 116 11.77 -3.32 -0.07
CA TYR A 116 11.98 -2.16 0.77
C TYR A 116 11.04 -1.00 0.41
N TYR A 117 10.93 -0.67 -0.87
CA TYR A 117 10.05 0.39 -1.36
C TYR A 117 8.59 0.14 -0.96
N TYR A 118 8.08 -1.04 -1.25
CA TYR A 118 6.69 -1.37 -0.92
C TYR A 118 6.40 -1.31 0.57
N TYR A 119 7.30 -1.83 1.43
CA TYR A 119 7.09 -1.76 2.87
C TYR A 119 7.26 -0.36 3.46
N ALA A 120 8.12 0.47 2.89
CA ALA A 120 8.19 1.89 3.24
C ALA A 120 6.87 2.61 2.90
N PHE A 121 6.28 2.31 1.74
CA PHE A 121 4.99 2.84 1.34
C PHE A 121 3.83 2.29 2.20
N ILE A 122 3.83 0.99 2.51
CA ILE A 122 2.85 0.38 3.43
C ILE A 122 2.92 1.02 4.81
N LYS A 123 4.11 1.32 5.32
CA LYS A 123 4.28 2.07 6.58
C LYS A 123 3.60 3.44 6.51
N ASN A 124 3.76 4.16 5.39
CA ASN A 124 3.07 5.42 5.19
C ASN A 124 1.54 5.24 5.13
N ALA A 125 1.04 4.25 4.39
CA ALA A 125 -0.39 3.94 4.34
C ALA A 125 -0.95 3.58 5.72
N ASN A 126 -0.23 2.79 6.51
CA ASN A 126 -0.60 2.44 7.87
C ASN A 126 -0.68 3.67 8.79
N ASN A 127 0.23 4.63 8.63
CA ASN A 127 0.19 5.89 9.38
C ASN A 127 -1.05 6.72 9.01
N VAL A 128 -1.40 6.81 7.73
CA VAL A 128 -2.63 7.46 7.28
C VAL A 128 -3.86 6.76 7.87
N ILE A 129 -3.94 5.43 7.78
CA ILE A 129 -5.05 4.64 8.32
C ILE A 129 -5.19 4.87 9.83
N SER A 130 -4.11 4.73 10.60
CA SER A 130 -4.14 4.88 12.05
C SER A 130 -4.67 6.25 12.48
N THR A 131 -4.14 7.31 11.87
CA THR A 131 -4.49 8.69 12.23
C THR A 131 -5.91 9.05 11.80
N THR A 132 -6.32 8.67 10.57
CA THR A 132 -7.65 8.99 10.05
C THR A 132 -8.73 8.14 10.72
N LYS A 133 -8.45 6.87 11.02
CA LYS A 133 -9.36 5.99 11.76
C LYS A 133 -9.67 6.54 13.15
N SER A 134 -8.64 6.95 13.89
CA SER A 134 -8.82 7.60 15.20
C SER A 134 -9.68 8.86 15.11
N SER A 135 -9.52 9.66 14.05
CA SER A 135 -10.34 10.85 13.82
C SER A 135 -11.80 10.51 13.52
N VAL A 136 -12.06 9.48 12.69
CA VAL A 136 -13.42 8.99 12.38
C VAL A 136 -14.10 8.44 13.63
N GLU A 137 -13.40 7.63 14.41
CA GLU A 137 -13.87 7.08 15.70
C GLU A 137 -14.19 8.19 16.72
N GLY A 138 -13.43 9.29 16.67
CA GLY A 138 -13.70 10.53 17.41
C GLY A 138 -14.87 11.37 16.88
N GLY A 139 -15.59 10.90 15.84
CA GLY A 139 -16.79 11.54 15.30
C GLY A 139 -16.54 12.43 14.08
N ASN A 140 -15.32 12.58 13.60
CA ASN A 140 -14.99 13.38 12.42
C ASN A 140 -15.23 12.59 11.11
N LYS A 141 -16.48 12.58 10.64
CA LYS A 141 -16.84 11.88 9.40
C LYS A 141 -16.15 12.45 8.13
N SER A 142 -15.67 13.69 8.16
CA SER A 142 -14.95 14.26 7.02
C SER A 142 -13.59 13.61 6.78
N ALA A 143 -13.10 12.79 7.71
CA ALA A 143 -11.89 11.99 7.58
C ALA A 143 -12.10 10.67 6.80
N LEU A 144 -13.34 10.24 6.57
CA LEU A 144 -13.66 8.98 5.87
C LEU A 144 -12.98 8.84 4.50
N PRO A 145 -13.00 9.85 3.60
CA PRO A 145 -12.32 9.71 2.32
C PRO A 145 -10.81 9.47 2.46
N TYR A 146 -10.17 10.09 3.45
CA TYR A 146 -8.73 9.91 3.70
C TYR A 146 -8.42 8.53 4.27
N LEU A 147 -9.30 8.00 5.11
CA LEU A 147 -9.23 6.61 5.58
C LEU A 147 -9.37 5.65 4.40
N GLY A 148 -10.30 5.90 3.49
CA GLY A 148 -10.49 5.13 2.27
C GLY A 148 -9.26 5.14 1.36
N GLN A 149 -8.57 6.30 1.23
CA GLN A 149 -7.29 6.38 0.53
C GLN A 149 -6.26 5.43 1.17
N GLY A 150 -6.10 5.48 2.48
CA GLY A 150 -5.16 4.62 3.21
C GLY A 150 -5.37 3.14 2.91
N TYR A 151 -6.59 2.65 3.04
CA TYR A 151 -6.94 1.26 2.74
C TYR A 151 -6.76 0.92 1.25
N GLY A 152 -7.21 1.77 0.34
CA GLY A 152 -7.07 1.55 -1.10
C GLY A 152 -5.61 1.43 -1.54
N TYR A 153 -4.75 2.33 -1.08
CA TYR A 153 -3.32 2.28 -1.36
C TYR A 153 -2.66 1.05 -0.74
N ARG A 154 -2.96 0.70 0.50
CA ARG A 154 -2.41 -0.50 1.13
C ARG A 154 -2.81 -1.77 0.38
N ALA A 155 -4.07 -1.88 -0.02
CA ALA A 155 -4.54 -2.99 -0.85
C ALA A 155 -3.81 -3.09 -2.19
N MET A 156 -3.60 -1.97 -2.89
CA MET A 156 -2.82 -1.92 -4.13
C MET A 156 -1.40 -2.42 -3.94
N LEU A 157 -0.73 -1.97 -2.88
CA LEU A 157 0.65 -2.36 -2.59
C LEU A 157 0.77 -3.85 -2.28
N TYR A 158 -0.14 -4.42 -1.50
CA TYR A 158 -0.16 -5.86 -1.23
C TYR A 158 -0.58 -6.69 -2.44
N LEU A 159 -1.45 -6.16 -3.31
CA LEU A 159 -1.80 -6.79 -4.58
C LEU A 159 -0.58 -6.94 -5.50
N ASP A 160 0.31 -5.97 -5.50
CA ASP A 160 1.58 -6.05 -6.24
C ASP A 160 2.58 -6.97 -5.54
N LEU A 161 2.76 -6.82 -4.22
CA LEU A 161 3.73 -7.59 -3.45
C LEU A 161 3.51 -9.10 -3.53
N TYR A 162 2.29 -9.57 -3.32
CA TYR A 162 2.07 -11.03 -3.34
C TYR A 162 2.38 -11.61 -4.71
N ARG A 163 2.13 -10.88 -5.79
CA ARG A 163 2.42 -11.32 -7.16
C ARG A 163 3.92 -11.36 -7.46
N LEU A 164 4.70 -10.50 -6.82
CA LEU A 164 6.15 -10.44 -7.00
C LEU A 164 6.89 -11.51 -6.18
N TYR A 165 6.36 -11.86 -5.00
CA TYR A 165 7.12 -12.68 -4.02
C TYR A 165 6.52 -14.03 -3.75
N GLU A 166 5.32 -14.33 -4.22
CA GLU A 166 4.73 -15.64 -4.06
C GLU A 166 5.39 -16.66 -4.99
N TYR A 167 5.92 -17.75 -4.44
CA TYR A 167 6.31 -18.87 -5.26
C TYR A 167 5.08 -19.67 -5.73
N ARG A 168 4.91 -19.74 -7.03
CA ARG A 168 3.92 -20.60 -7.71
C ARG A 168 4.63 -21.70 -8.49
N LYS A 169 3.99 -22.85 -8.66
CA LYS A 169 4.58 -23.94 -9.45
C LYS A 169 4.87 -23.47 -10.86
N THR A 170 6.11 -23.73 -11.30
CA THR A 170 6.64 -23.31 -12.60
C THR A 170 6.50 -24.38 -13.66
N GLY A 171 6.27 -25.64 -13.27
CA GLY A 171 6.35 -26.82 -14.14
C GLY A 171 7.78 -27.31 -14.38
N VAL A 172 8.78 -26.64 -13.79
CA VAL A 172 10.19 -27.08 -13.79
C VAL A 172 10.44 -27.91 -12.55
N ALA A 173 10.53 -29.23 -12.69
CA ALA A 173 10.57 -30.16 -11.59
C ALA A 173 11.62 -29.85 -10.53
N SER A 174 12.85 -29.47 -10.92
CA SER A 174 13.92 -29.14 -9.99
C SER A 174 13.64 -27.91 -9.13
N LEU A 175 12.92 -26.92 -9.65
CA LEU A 175 12.52 -25.71 -8.91
C LEU A 175 11.32 -26.00 -8.02
N ASP A 176 10.34 -26.71 -8.54
CA ASP A 176 9.12 -27.07 -7.82
C ASP A 176 9.43 -28.00 -6.64
N ASP A 177 10.30 -29.02 -6.83
CA ASP A 177 10.77 -29.91 -5.78
C ASP A 177 11.56 -29.15 -4.70
N ALA A 178 12.39 -28.20 -5.08
CA ALA A 178 13.11 -27.36 -4.13
C ALA A 178 12.17 -26.49 -3.29
N ALA A 179 11.15 -25.91 -3.92
CA ALA A 179 10.15 -25.07 -3.26
C ALA A 179 9.25 -25.91 -2.32
N ASP A 180 8.81 -27.10 -2.77
CA ASP A 180 8.03 -28.02 -1.94
C ASP A 180 8.84 -28.48 -0.72
N LYS A 181 10.13 -28.82 -0.90
CA LYS A 181 11.05 -29.16 0.19
C LYS A 181 11.27 -28.02 1.17
N ALA A 182 11.31 -26.80 0.69
CA ALA A 182 11.44 -25.59 1.51
C ALA A 182 10.10 -25.16 2.16
N GLY A 183 8.97 -25.73 1.74
CA GLY A 183 7.64 -25.38 2.25
C GLY A 183 7.18 -23.96 1.89
N VAL A 184 7.67 -23.41 0.76
CA VAL A 184 7.41 -22.01 0.39
C VAL A 184 6.26 -21.84 -0.60
N TYR A 185 5.69 -22.93 -1.13
CA TYR A 185 4.59 -22.87 -2.08
C TYR A 185 3.38 -22.15 -1.50
N GLY A 186 2.92 -21.11 -2.21
CA GLY A 186 1.76 -20.32 -1.82
C GLY A 186 1.99 -19.40 -0.62
N LEU A 187 3.23 -19.28 -0.12
CA LEU A 187 3.60 -18.23 0.82
C LEU A 187 3.85 -16.94 0.04
N THR A 188 3.28 -15.85 0.56
CA THR A 188 3.39 -14.51 -0.02
C THR A 188 4.42 -13.68 0.78
N VAL A 189 3.98 -12.59 1.36
CA VAL A 189 4.80 -11.69 2.19
C VAL A 189 4.17 -11.48 3.57
N PRO A 190 4.91 -11.02 4.59
CA PRO A 190 4.35 -10.66 5.88
C PRO A 190 3.26 -9.58 5.77
N ILE A 191 2.15 -9.74 6.47
CA ILE A 191 1.11 -8.70 6.58
C ILE A 191 1.47 -7.78 7.75
N VAL A 192 1.63 -6.47 7.45
CA VAL A 192 1.90 -5.42 8.43
C VAL A 192 0.75 -4.41 8.40
N LYS A 193 0.03 -4.31 9.52
CA LYS A 193 -1.10 -3.38 9.69
C LYS A 193 -0.69 -2.19 10.57
N GLU A 194 -1.56 -1.19 10.62
CA GLU A 194 -1.45 -0.05 11.52
C GLU A 194 -1.43 -0.44 13.01
N THR A 195 -1.93 -1.63 13.32
CA THR A 195 -1.99 -2.20 14.68
C THR A 195 -0.85 -3.15 14.99
N THR A 196 0.01 -3.49 14.02
CA THR A 196 1.11 -4.46 14.22
C THR A 196 2.17 -3.86 15.14
N SER A 197 2.38 -4.46 16.29
CA SER A 197 3.36 -4.03 17.29
C SER A 197 4.80 -4.34 16.86
N LYS A 198 5.79 -3.68 17.50
CA LYS A 198 7.22 -3.96 17.26
C LYS A 198 7.60 -5.41 17.58
N THR A 199 6.96 -6.01 18.58
CA THR A 199 7.21 -7.40 18.96
C THR A 199 6.71 -8.35 17.87
N GLU A 200 5.51 -8.10 17.33
CA GLU A 200 4.94 -8.89 16.23
C GLU A 200 5.78 -8.75 14.96
N LEU A 201 6.30 -7.56 14.66
CA LEU A 201 7.20 -7.35 13.50
C LEU A 201 8.46 -8.24 13.57
N GLY A 202 8.98 -8.51 14.77
CA GLY A 202 10.16 -9.36 14.98
C GLY A 202 9.91 -10.84 14.69
N ASN A 203 8.65 -11.27 14.62
CA ASN A 203 8.23 -12.65 14.33
C ASN A 203 6.96 -12.66 13.47
N ASN A 204 7.03 -12.02 12.30
CA ASN A 204 5.92 -11.92 11.37
C ASN A 204 6.21 -12.76 10.11
N PRO A 205 5.74 -14.01 10.06
CA PRO A 205 6.02 -14.88 8.92
C PRO A 205 5.26 -14.43 7.67
N SER A 206 5.73 -14.89 6.52
CA SER A 206 5.01 -14.75 5.25
C SER A 206 3.62 -15.34 5.35
N ALA A 207 2.62 -14.59 4.94
CA ALA A 207 1.23 -15.02 4.95
C ALA A 207 0.96 -15.95 3.75
N PRO A 208 0.16 -17.01 3.93
CA PRO A 208 -0.27 -17.82 2.80
C PRO A 208 -1.24 -17.04 1.91
N PHE A 209 -1.30 -17.40 0.63
CA PHE A 209 -2.11 -16.70 -0.38
C PHE A 209 -3.58 -16.54 0.03
N TYR A 210 -4.18 -17.55 0.64
CA TYR A 210 -5.59 -17.52 1.04
C TYR A 210 -5.87 -16.52 2.18
N THR A 211 -4.91 -16.24 3.02
CA THR A 211 -4.98 -15.16 4.02
C THR A 211 -4.76 -13.80 3.37
N MET A 212 -3.77 -13.71 2.47
CA MET A 212 -3.45 -12.46 1.74
C MET A 212 -4.63 -12.00 0.88
N TYR A 213 -5.31 -12.91 0.18
CA TYR A 213 -6.47 -12.56 -0.64
C TYR A 213 -7.61 -11.95 0.20
N ARG A 214 -7.92 -12.56 1.35
CA ARG A 214 -8.95 -12.04 2.26
C ARG A 214 -8.52 -10.70 2.86
N PHE A 215 -7.27 -10.55 3.24
CA PHE A 215 -6.73 -9.29 3.75
C PHE A 215 -6.85 -8.16 2.73
N ILE A 216 -6.40 -8.38 1.49
CA ILE A 216 -6.51 -7.36 0.42
C ILE A 216 -7.98 -7.04 0.13
N MET A 217 -8.85 -8.06 0.05
CA MET A 217 -10.28 -7.85 -0.19
C MET A 217 -10.93 -7.06 0.95
N ASN A 218 -10.55 -7.34 2.19
CA ASN A 218 -11.03 -6.58 3.35
C ASN A 218 -10.65 -5.10 3.25
N ASP A 219 -9.41 -4.78 2.94
CA ASP A 219 -8.97 -3.40 2.73
C ASP A 219 -9.74 -2.73 1.58
N LEU A 220 -9.97 -3.44 0.47
CA LEU A 220 -10.76 -2.92 -0.65
C LEU A 220 -12.23 -2.69 -0.29
N ASN A 221 -12.81 -3.51 0.60
CA ASN A 221 -14.16 -3.32 1.10
C ASN A 221 -14.24 -2.10 2.02
N MET A 222 -13.29 -1.95 2.93
CA MET A 222 -13.19 -0.78 3.80
C MET A 222 -12.98 0.52 3.00
N ALA A 223 -12.17 0.46 1.92
CA ALA A 223 -11.96 1.60 1.02
C ALA A 223 -13.24 1.93 0.24
N GLU A 224 -13.95 0.93 -0.29
CA GLU A 224 -15.22 1.13 -1.02
C GLU A 224 -16.27 1.83 -0.16
N GLU A 225 -16.41 1.41 1.11
CA GLU A 225 -17.33 2.01 2.07
C GLU A 225 -16.92 3.45 2.42
N ALA A 226 -15.65 3.66 2.75
CA ALA A 226 -15.14 4.96 3.19
C ALA A 226 -15.11 6.01 2.06
N LEU A 227 -15.02 5.58 0.79
CA LEU A 227 -15.06 6.45 -0.40
C LEU A 227 -16.46 6.64 -0.98
N ASP A 228 -17.50 6.29 -0.23
CA ASP A 228 -18.88 6.52 -0.71
C ASP A 228 -19.17 8.01 -0.85
N GLY A 229 -19.64 8.42 -2.04
CA GLY A 229 -19.89 9.81 -2.38
C GLY A 229 -18.64 10.69 -2.54
N TYR A 230 -17.42 10.12 -2.44
CA TYR A 230 -16.19 10.88 -2.62
C TYR A 230 -15.90 11.15 -4.11
N SER A 231 -15.57 12.40 -4.42
CA SER A 231 -15.07 12.84 -5.73
C SER A 231 -13.63 13.27 -5.60
N ARG A 232 -12.74 12.61 -6.33
CA ARG A 232 -11.29 12.88 -6.28
C ARG A 232 -10.90 14.15 -7.02
N SER A 233 -9.88 14.84 -6.53
CA SER A 233 -9.35 16.07 -7.13
C SER A 233 -8.45 15.82 -8.35
N ASN A 234 -7.84 14.65 -8.45
CA ASN A 234 -6.98 14.25 -9.56
C ASN A 234 -6.84 12.72 -9.65
N LYS A 235 -6.19 12.24 -10.72
CA LYS A 235 -6.07 10.80 -11.04
C LYS A 235 -5.07 10.03 -10.15
N ALA A 236 -4.33 10.70 -9.25
CA ALA A 236 -3.48 10.02 -8.27
C ALA A 236 -4.23 9.68 -6.97
N PHE A 237 -5.43 10.21 -6.74
CA PHE A 237 -6.32 9.76 -5.67
C PHE A 237 -7.23 8.63 -6.16
N MET A 238 -7.59 7.76 -5.24
CA MET A 238 -8.54 6.68 -5.52
C MET A 238 -9.97 7.13 -5.26
N ASP A 239 -10.86 6.74 -6.14
CA ASP A 239 -12.31 6.77 -5.95
C ASP A 239 -12.86 5.35 -6.07
N LYS A 240 -14.16 5.19 -6.01
CA LYS A 240 -14.80 3.87 -6.15
C LYS A 240 -14.45 3.16 -7.47
N SER A 241 -14.22 3.90 -8.55
CA SER A 241 -13.85 3.28 -9.83
C SER A 241 -12.52 2.57 -9.76
N VAL A 242 -11.52 3.18 -9.09
CA VAL A 242 -10.20 2.58 -8.86
C VAL A 242 -10.29 1.37 -7.94
N ILE A 243 -11.09 1.47 -6.87
CA ILE A 243 -11.31 0.34 -5.95
C ILE A 243 -11.96 -0.83 -6.68
N TYR A 244 -12.93 -0.59 -7.56
CA TYR A 244 -13.55 -1.63 -8.38
C TYR A 244 -12.55 -2.23 -9.38
N GLY A 245 -11.67 -1.42 -9.96
CA GLY A 245 -10.57 -1.90 -10.81
C GLY A 245 -9.61 -2.82 -10.05
N LEU A 246 -9.24 -2.46 -8.82
CA LEU A 246 -8.38 -3.29 -7.96
C LEU A 246 -9.10 -4.59 -7.55
N LYS A 247 -10.39 -4.54 -7.18
CA LYS A 247 -11.19 -5.74 -6.93
C LYS A 247 -11.27 -6.64 -8.14
N THR A 248 -11.45 -6.08 -9.34
CA THR A 248 -11.43 -6.83 -10.60
C THR A 248 -10.12 -7.60 -10.76
N ARG A 249 -8.98 -6.93 -10.58
CA ARG A 249 -7.66 -7.55 -10.69
C ARG A 249 -7.47 -8.69 -9.68
N LEU A 250 -7.90 -8.49 -8.43
CA LEU A 250 -7.80 -9.51 -7.39
C LEU A 250 -8.69 -10.73 -7.70
N TRP A 251 -9.96 -10.50 -8.07
CA TRP A 251 -10.88 -11.56 -8.43
C TRP A 251 -10.41 -12.37 -9.65
N LEU A 252 -9.87 -11.69 -10.67
CA LEU A 252 -9.33 -12.35 -11.85
C LEU A 252 -8.10 -13.21 -11.52
N ALA A 253 -7.22 -12.71 -10.65
CA ALA A 253 -6.05 -13.47 -10.19
C ALA A 253 -6.45 -14.73 -9.40
N MET A 254 -7.46 -14.61 -8.53
CA MET A 254 -8.03 -15.78 -7.82
C MET A 254 -8.69 -16.75 -8.78
N ALA A 255 -9.48 -16.27 -9.74
CA ALA A 255 -10.14 -17.10 -10.73
C ALA A 255 -9.14 -17.96 -11.52
N SER A 256 -8.09 -17.32 -12.05
CA SER A 256 -7.02 -18.02 -12.78
C SER A 256 -6.30 -19.05 -11.92
N ARG A 257 -6.05 -18.74 -10.63
CA ARG A 257 -5.43 -19.68 -9.70
C ARG A 257 -6.30 -20.90 -9.44
N PHE A 258 -7.57 -20.68 -9.14
CA PHE A 258 -8.51 -21.74 -8.74
C PHE A 258 -8.97 -22.58 -9.93
N GLU A 259 -8.92 -22.05 -11.14
CA GLU A 259 -9.09 -22.83 -12.37
C GLU A 259 -7.94 -23.83 -12.58
N GLN A 260 -6.71 -23.42 -12.22
CA GLN A 260 -5.52 -24.25 -12.36
C GLN A 260 -5.34 -25.23 -11.20
N SER A 261 -5.86 -24.95 -9.99
CA SER A 261 -5.62 -25.74 -8.78
C SER A 261 -6.86 -25.87 -7.92
N ALA A 262 -7.51 -27.03 -7.99
CA ALA A 262 -8.61 -27.37 -7.09
C ALA A 262 -8.18 -27.42 -5.61
N ASP A 263 -6.94 -27.83 -5.34
CA ASP A 263 -6.38 -27.86 -3.98
C ASP A 263 -6.26 -26.44 -3.39
N ASP A 264 -5.86 -25.45 -4.20
CA ASP A 264 -5.77 -24.07 -3.74
C ASP A 264 -7.16 -23.48 -3.51
N LEU A 265 -8.14 -23.83 -4.35
CA LEU A 265 -9.54 -23.47 -4.09
C LEU A 265 -10.03 -24.06 -2.76
N ALA A 266 -9.75 -25.35 -2.51
CA ALA A 266 -10.13 -26.00 -1.26
C ALA A 266 -9.50 -25.32 -0.03
N LYS A 267 -8.22 -24.94 -0.11
CA LYS A 267 -7.53 -24.15 0.94
C LYS A 267 -8.20 -22.82 1.18
N GLN A 268 -8.61 -22.11 0.12
CA GLN A 268 -9.30 -20.84 0.24
C GLN A 268 -10.68 -21.00 0.89
N ILE A 269 -11.46 -21.99 0.49
CA ILE A 269 -12.78 -22.28 1.10
C ILE A 269 -12.63 -22.62 2.58
N GLU A 270 -11.60 -23.40 2.94
CA GLU A 270 -11.31 -23.71 4.34
C GLU A 270 -10.90 -22.45 5.13
N ALA A 271 -10.06 -21.61 4.52
CA ALA A 271 -9.63 -20.36 5.13
C ALA A 271 -10.76 -19.35 5.38
N ASP A 272 -11.85 -19.43 4.62
CA ASP A 272 -13.04 -18.59 4.86
C ASP A 272 -13.76 -18.90 6.19
N LYS A 273 -13.39 -20.01 6.86
CA LYS A 273 -13.87 -20.35 8.21
C LYS A 273 -13.08 -19.67 9.33
N ASN A 274 -11.93 -19.07 9.02
CA ASN A 274 -11.07 -18.42 10.01
C ASN A 274 -11.71 -17.12 10.54
N GLU A 275 -11.61 -16.91 11.84
CA GLU A 275 -12.06 -15.71 12.53
C GLU A 275 -10.88 -14.72 12.77
N ASP A 276 -10.11 -14.45 11.70
CA ASP A 276 -8.94 -13.56 11.74
C ASP A 276 -9.26 -12.09 11.45
N GLY A 277 -10.55 -11.77 11.28
CA GLY A 277 -11.05 -10.42 11.03
C GLY A 277 -10.98 -9.95 9.59
N TYR A 278 -10.53 -10.78 8.63
CA TYR A 278 -10.47 -10.40 7.22
C TYR A 278 -11.74 -10.70 6.42
N GLY A 279 -12.71 -11.34 7.06
CA GLY A 279 -13.98 -11.72 6.41
C GLY A 279 -13.83 -12.93 5.49
N LYS A 280 -14.90 -13.20 4.77
CA LYS A 280 -15.04 -14.35 3.86
C LYS A 280 -15.15 -13.89 2.42
N LEU A 281 -14.56 -14.64 1.50
CA LEU A 281 -14.77 -14.42 0.06
C LEU A 281 -16.08 -15.02 -0.44
N GLY A 282 -16.55 -16.12 0.21
CA GLY A 282 -17.84 -16.75 -0.06
C GLY A 282 -17.91 -17.43 -1.41
N ILE A 283 -16.77 -17.92 -1.92
CA ILE A 283 -16.67 -18.61 -3.23
C ILE A 283 -16.71 -20.12 -3.06
N THR A 284 -17.18 -20.81 -4.08
CA THR A 284 -17.21 -22.27 -4.17
C THR A 284 -16.53 -22.82 -5.42
N SER A 285 -16.25 -21.94 -6.38
CA SER A 285 -15.65 -22.31 -7.68
C SER A 285 -14.80 -21.16 -8.25
N ALA A 286 -13.94 -21.46 -9.22
CA ALA A 286 -13.25 -20.47 -10.02
C ALA A 286 -14.25 -19.58 -10.81
N ASN A 287 -15.37 -20.13 -11.25
CA ASN A 287 -16.41 -19.40 -11.96
C ASN A 287 -17.04 -18.30 -11.10
N ASP A 288 -17.17 -18.50 -9.79
CA ASP A 288 -17.64 -17.44 -8.90
C ASP A 288 -16.68 -16.24 -8.92
N CYS A 289 -15.38 -16.52 -8.95
CA CYS A 289 -14.36 -15.47 -9.05
C CYS A 289 -14.40 -14.76 -10.42
N PHE A 290 -14.55 -15.47 -11.54
CA PHE A 290 -14.72 -14.86 -12.86
C PHE A 290 -15.97 -13.99 -12.92
N ALA A 291 -17.09 -14.46 -12.38
CA ALA A 291 -18.32 -13.68 -12.32
C ALA A 291 -18.16 -12.39 -11.51
N LYS A 292 -17.46 -12.47 -10.35
CA LYS A 292 -17.13 -11.30 -9.54
C LYS A 292 -16.17 -10.35 -10.25
N ALA A 293 -15.16 -10.86 -10.96
CA ALA A 293 -14.27 -10.03 -11.75
C ALA A 293 -15.03 -9.25 -12.83
N ALA A 294 -15.94 -9.91 -13.56
CA ALA A 294 -16.78 -9.26 -14.57
C ALA A 294 -17.72 -8.21 -13.94
N GLU A 295 -18.36 -8.52 -12.81
CA GLU A 295 -19.22 -7.60 -12.07
C GLU A 295 -18.48 -6.31 -11.69
N TYR A 296 -17.29 -6.44 -11.08
CA TYR A 296 -16.51 -5.28 -10.64
C TYR A 296 -15.86 -4.53 -11.80
N ALA A 297 -15.48 -5.19 -12.88
CA ALA A 297 -15.03 -4.53 -14.11
C ALA A 297 -16.12 -3.61 -14.67
N GLN A 298 -17.36 -4.11 -14.74
CA GLN A 298 -18.48 -3.31 -15.20
C GLN A 298 -18.77 -2.13 -14.27
N LYS A 299 -18.72 -2.34 -12.94
CA LYS A 299 -18.86 -1.25 -11.96
C LYS A 299 -17.78 -0.19 -12.14
N ALA A 300 -16.52 -0.61 -12.39
CA ALA A 300 -15.41 0.31 -12.59
C ALA A 300 -15.60 1.20 -13.83
N ILE A 301 -16.05 0.61 -14.95
CA ILE A 301 -16.33 1.34 -16.19
C ILE A 301 -17.50 2.31 -16.03
N GLN A 302 -18.54 1.90 -15.29
CA GLN A 302 -19.75 2.71 -15.10
C GLN A 302 -19.63 3.81 -14.05
N ALA A 303 -18.61 3.72 -13.17
CA ALA A 303 -18.45 4.65 -12.05
C ALA A 303 -17.91 6.03 -12.46
N ASP A 304 -17.37 6.18 -13.65
CA ASP A 304 -16.84 7.43 -14.21
C ASP A 304 -16.96 7.41 -15.74
N THR A 305 -16.63 8.53 -16.39
CA THR A 305 -16.75 8.74 -17.85
C THR A 305 -15.46 8.36 -18.59
N TYR A 306 -14.96 7.15 -18.34
CA TYR A 306 -13.74 6.67 -19.04
C TYR A 306 -14.00 6.41 -20.53
N LYS A 307 -13.04 6.81 -21.35
CA LYS A 307 -13.05 6.55 -22.79
C LYS A 307 -11.64 6.30 -23.32
N PRO A 308 -11.47 5.40 -24.29
CA PRO A 308 -10.19 5.24 -24.99
C PRO A 308 -9.78 6.53 -25.70
N LEU A 309 -8.47 6.77 -25.80
CA LEU A 309 -7.92 7.82 -26.66
C LEU A 309 -8.11 7.45 -28.13
N THR A 310 -8.38 8.42 -28.96
CA THR A 310 -8.24 8.31 -30.42
C THR A 310 -6.76 8.28 -30.79
N GLU A 311 -6.43 7.86 -32.01
CA GLU A 311 -5.06 7.88 -32.52
C GLU A 311 -4.44 9.29 -32.47
N ALA A 312 -5.21 10.31 -32.84
CA ALA A 312 -4.77 11.71 -32.80
C ALA A 312 -4.50 12.18 -31.34
N GLU A 313 -5.36 11.83 -30.40
CA GLU A 313 -5.15 12.14 -28.98
C GLU A 313 -3.97 11.35 -28.39
N TRP A 314 -3.79 10.10 -28.79
CA TRP A 314 -2.65 9.28 -28.35
C TRP A 314 -1.31 9.88 -28.83
N SER A 315 -1.26 10.33 -30.09
CA SER A 315 -0.05 10.81 -30.76
C SER A 315 0.28 12.27 -30.43
N ASP A 316 -0.61 13.00 -29.73
CA ASP A 316 -0.36 14.40 -29.35
C ASP A 316 0.77 14.47 -28.31
N THR A 317 1.86 15.15 -28.68
CA THR A 317 3.06 15.25 -27.83
C THR A 317 2.87 16.13 -26.61
N ASN A 318 1.81 16.94 -26.54
CA ASN A 318 1.55 17.86 -25.44
C ASN A 318 0.47 17.36 -24.48
N THR A 319 -0.55 16.70 -25.02
CA THR A 319 -1.76 16.30 -24.27
C THR A 319 -2.12 14.82 -24.49
N GLY A 320 -1.21 14.02 -24.99
CA GLY A 320 -1.43 12.62 -25.33
C GLY A 320 -1.46 11.68 -24.11
N PHE A 321 -1.06 10.44 -24.34
CA PHE A 321 -1.11 9.37 -23.31
C PHE A 321 -0.33 9.68 -22.03
N ASN A 322 0.67 10.56 -22.08
CA ASN A 322 1.52 10.98 -20.94
C ASN A 322 0.88 12.06 -20.06
N THR A 323 -0.31 12.53 -20.40
CA THR A 323 -1.05 13.54 -19.64
C THR A 323 -2.33 12.95 -19.10
N ALA A 324 -2.64 13.21 -17.83
CA ALA A 324 -3.86 12.71 -17.20
C ALA A 324 -5.11 13.20 -17.94
N ASN A 325 -5.91 12.27 -18.44
CA ASN A 325 -7.10 12.51 -19.23
C ASN A 325 -8.21 11.48 -18.93
N ASP A 326 -9.27 11.44 -19.71
CA ASP A 326 -10.41 10.56 -19.48
C ASP A 326 -10.11 9.06 -19.73
N SER A 327 -8.99 8.71 -20.36
CA SER A 327 -8.56 7.31 -20.49
C SER A 327 -7.91 6.77 -19.22
N TRP A 328 -7.47 7.64 -18.30
CA TRP A 328 -6.81 7.25 -17.07
C TRP A 328 -7.80 6.95 -15.96
N MET A 329 -7.81 5.74 -15.48
CA MET A 329 -8.51 5.39 -14.24
C MET A 329 -7.70 5.83 -13.02
N PHE A 330 -6.39 5.58 -13.02
CA PHE A 330 -5.47 5.91 -11.95
C PHE A 330 -4.07 6.06 -12.53
N GLY A 331 -3.24 6.91 -11.96
CA GLY A 331 -1.86 7.06 -12.43
C GLY A 331 -0.99 7.90 -11.50
N THR A 332 0.31 7.82 -11.72
CA THR A 332 1.30 8.66 -11.07
C THR A 332 1.37 10.00 -11.77
N LEU A 333 1.16 11.08 -11.03
CA LEU A 333 1.26 12.45 -11.57
C LEU A 333 2.62 13.02 -11.19
N VAL A 334 3.48 13.20 -12.21
CA VAL A 334 4.83 13.77 -12.03
C VAL A 334 4.79 15.22 -12.45
N ASN A 335 5.13 16.14 -11.56
CA ASN A 335 5.23 17.55 -11.88
C ASN A 335 6.69 17.97 -12.19
N SER A 336 6.87 19.13 -12.84
CA SER A 336 8.19 19.62 -13.28
C SER A 336 9.16 19.92 -12.13
N LYS A 337 8.69 19.98 -10.89
CA LYS A 337 9.51 20.27 -9.69
C LYS A 337 9.98 19.01 -8.98
N GLU A 338 9.42 17.85 -9.31
CA GLU A 338 9.80 16.59 -8.69
C GLU A 338 11.12 16.10 -9.26
N GLN A 339 11.97 15.55 -8.40
CA GLN A 339 13.29 15.10 -8.79
C GLN A 339 13.24 13.93 -9.78
N ILE A 340 12.24 13.09 -9.69
CA ILE A 340 11.99 12.02 -10.67
C ILE A 340 11.85 12.57 -12.10
N ASN A 341 11.34 13.80 -12.26
CA ASN A 341 11.23 14.47 -13.55
C ASN A 341 12.54 15.10 -14.02
N THR A 342 13.41 15.50 -13.08
CA THR A 342 14.67 16.19 -13.39
C THR A 342 15.87 15.26 -13.56
N SER A 343 15.78 14.04 -13.05
CA SER A 343 16.86 13.06 -13.10
C SER A 343 16.53 11.77 -13.87
N PRO A 344 15.46 11.69 -14.70
CA PRO A 344 15.09 10.46 -15.41
C PRO A 344 16.16 9.99 -16.39
N TRP A 345 17.06 10.90 -16.80
CA TRP A 345 18.10 10.62 -17.75
C TRP A 345 19.02 9.47 -17.30
N TYR A 346 19.40 9.44 -16.03
CA TYR A 346 20.22 8.36 -15.47
C TYR A 346 19.45 7.08 -15.22
N THR A 347 18.17 7.18 -14.93
CA THR A 347 17.38 6.06 -14.41
C THR A 347 16.56 5.33 -15.46
N PHE A 348 16.01 6.08 -16.43
CA PHE A 348 15.11 5.50 -17.43
C PHE A 348 15.71 5.48 -18.85
N TRP A 349 16.60 6.42 -19.18
CA TRP A 349 17.03 6.65 -20.56
C TRP A 349 18.55 6.60 -20.74
N GLY A 350 19.31 6.75 -19.68
CA GLY A 350 20.73 7.06 -19.77
C GLY A 350 21.59 5.98 -20.39
N TRP A 351 21.11 4.73 -20.43
CA TRP A 351 21.90 3.58 -20.81
C TRP A 351 21.06 2.45 -21.45
N MET A 352 19.89 2.79 -22.02
CA MET A 352 19.10 1.87 -22.84
C MET A 352 19.71 1.67 -24.22
#